data_ffe5663f089ce9783f251ef1558739f8
#
_entry.id   ffe5663f089ce9783f251ef1558739f8
#
_cell.length_a   1.000
_cell.length_b   1.000
_cell.length_c   1.000
_cell.angle_alpha   90.00
_cell.angle_beta   90.00
_cell.angle_gamma   90.00
#
_symmetry.space_group_name_H-M   'P 1'
#
loop_
_entity.id
_entity.type
_entity.pdbx_description
1 polymer ?
#
loop_
_entity_poly.entity_id
_entity_poly.type
_entity_poly.pdbx_seq_one_letter_code
_entity_poly.pdbx_strand_id
1 'polypeptide(L)'
;MKARYANLRNFQRTVKTYKWLVDLFGNKEFTSEDFSKAKHDYRRYTYNSLAFLRDEGIIKVVRTEKSTKEIEIAPWEAEIWMINKDGNALMTEYDWMRLPEVAHRALLAMNGQDFRTERKDTKTVEKEKYIYTVNPAGMLNWRKGYARLLAMRADALAGEIADLNEKRDAFLACQMD
;
A
#
# COMPACT_ATOMS: atom_id res chain seq x y z
N MET A 1 -14.77 -6.30 -6.60
CA MET A 1 -14.50 -7.13 -5.40
C MET A 1 -13.86 -8.45 -5.81
N LYS A 2 -12.77 -8.87 -5.15
CA LYS A 2 -12.12 -10.16 -5.42
C LYS A 2 -12.89 -11.27 -4.68
N ALA A 3 -13.16 -12.39 -5.35
CA ALA A 3 -13.94 -13.52 -4.80
C ALA A 3 -13.44 -14.03 -3.42
N ARG A 4 -12.12 -13.93 -3.15
CA ARG A 4 -11.52 -14.33 -1.86
C ARG A 4 -12.05 -13.56 -0.64
N TYR A 5 -12.70 -12.41 -0.82
CA TYR A 5 -13.26 -11.61 0.27
C TYR A 5 -14.76 -11.86 0.48
N ALA A 6 -15.37 -12.71 -0.35
CA ALA A 6 -16.81 -12.99 -0.29
C ALA A 6 -17.15 -14.03 0.81
N ASN A 7 -16.81 -13.71 2.05
CA ASN A 7 -17.25 -14.50 3.21
C ASN A 7 -17.89 -13.61 4.27
N LEU A 8 -18.81 -14.18 5.05
CA LEU A 8 -19.60 -13.44 6.05
C LEU A 8 -18.73 -12.70 7.07
N ARG A 9 -17.62 -13.31 7.49
CA ARG A 9 -16.69 -12.71 8.46
C ARG A 9 -16.06 -11.43 7.90
N ASN A 10 -15.62 -11.45 6.64
CA ASN A 10 -15.04 -10.27 5.99
C ASN A 10 -16.11 -9.20 5.76
N PHE A 11 -17.33 -9.59 5.41
CA PHE A 11 -18.44 -8.65 5.30
C PHE A 11 -18.70 -7.92 6.61
N GLN A 12 -18.90 -8.67 7.69
CA GLN A 12 -19.15 -8.10 9.02
C GLN A 12 -18.01 -7.20 9.48
N ARG A 13 -16.77 -7.62 9.24
CA ARG A 13 -15.58 -6.82 9.55
C ARG A 13 -15.58 -5.50 8.78
N THR A 14 -15.88 -5.53 7.49
CA THR A 14 -15.90 -4.33 6.64
C THR A 14 -17.01 -3.37 7.07
N VAL A 15 -18.21 -3.88 7.36
CA VAL A 15 -19.31 -3.05 7.86
C VAL A 15 -18.96 -2.40 9.21
N LYS A 16 -18.33 -3.13 10.11
CA LYS A 16 -17.88 -2.58 11.41
C LYS A 16 -16.80 -1.52 11.21
N THR A 17 -15.82 -1.77 10.33
CA THR A 17 -14.78 -0.79 10.01
C THR A 17 -15.38 0.48 9.41
N TYR A 18 -16.34 0.35 8.50
CA TYR A 18 -17.02 1.51 7.92
C TYR A 18 -17.75 2.34 8.98
N LYS A 19 -18.55 1.71 9.83
CA LYS A 19 -19.25 2.42 10.93
C LYS A 19 -18.27 3.18 11.82
N TRP A 20 -17.20 2.52 12.23
CA TRP A 20 -16.14 3.13 13.02
C TRP A 20 -15.48 4.33 12.32
N LEU A 21 -15.22 4.26 11.00
CA LEU A 21 -14.69 5.38 10.23
C LEU A 21 -15.68 6.55 10.18
N VAL A 22 -16.97 6.27 10.03
CA VAL A 22 -18.03 7.30 10.05
C VAL A 22 -18.10 7.96 11.42
N ASP A 23 -18.04 7.19 12.50
CA ASP A 23 -18.11 7.71 13.87
C ASP A 23 -16.91 8.60 14.20
N LEU A 24 -15.70 8.24 13.72
CA LEU A 24 -14.49 9.00 14.00
C LEU A 24 -14.30 10.22 13.09
N PHE A 25 -14.48 10.02 11.81
CA PHE A 25 -14.11 11.02 10.80
C PHE A 25 -15.33 11.66 10.13
N GLY A 26 -16.45 10.95 10.03
CA GLY A 26 -17.63 11.45 9.34
C GLY A 26 -17.31 11.89 7.92
N ASN A 27 -17.52 13.18 7.62
CA ASN A 27 -17.15 13.81 6.35
C ASN A 27 -15.77 14.50 6.37
N LYS A 28 -15.03 14.39 7.48
CA LYS A 28 -13.72 15.01 7.62
C LYS A 28 -12.67 14.23 6.83
N GLU A 29 -11.65 14.95 6.41
CA GLU A 29 -10.46 14.36 5.83
C GLU A 29 -9.59 13.73 6.92
N PHE A 30 -8.91 12.63 6.59
CA PHE A 30 -7.99 11.94 7.49
C PHE A 30 -6.80 11.35 6.73
N THR A 31 -5.72 11.11 7.45
CA THR A 31 -4.48 10.56 6.93
C THR A 31 -4.28 9.10 7.37
N SER A 32 -3.27 8.45 6.82
CA SER A 32 -2.85 7.13 7.31
C SER A 32 -2.39 7.16 8.77
N GLU A 33 -1.84 8.29 9.22
CA GLU A 33 -1.41 8.48 10.61
C GLU A 33 -2.61 8.56 11.55
N ASP A 34 -3.63 9.34 11.19
CA ASP A 34 -4.87 9.46 11.95
C ASP A 34 -5.57 8.11 12.09
N PHE A 35 -5.65 7.37 10.96
CA PHE A 35 -6.18 6.01 10.95
C PHE A 35 -5.38 5.06 11.85
N SER A 36 -4.04 5.14 11.81
CA SER A 36 -3.16 4.29 12.62
C SER A 36 -3.27 4.59 14.10
N LYS A 37 -3.33 5.87 14.50
CA LYS A 37 -3.55 6.29 15.88
C LYS A 37 -4.88 5.77 16.40
N ALA A 38 -5.95 6.04 15.67
CA ALA A 38 -7.29 5.59 16.04
C ALA A 38 -7.40 4.05 16.12
N LYS A 39 -6.71 3.32 15.23
CA LYS A 39 -6.66 1.86 15.26
C LYS A 39 -5.89 1.32 16.47
N HIS A 40 -4.84 1.99 16.90
CA HIS A 40 -4.04 1.60 18.06
C HIS A 40 -4.83 1.76 19.36
N ASP A 41 -5.62 2.83 19.46
CA ASP A 41 -6.48 3.09 20.62
C ASP A 41 -7.64 2.06 20.72
N TYR A 42 -8.05 1.50 19.58
CA TYR A 42 -9.08 0.46 19.51
C TYR A 42 -8.42 -0.93 19.54
N ARG A 43 -8.31 -1.55 20.70
CA ARG A 43 -7.64 -2.83 21.00
C ARG A 43 -8.19 -4.08 20.27
N ARG A 44 -8.96 -3.95 19.19
CA ARG A 44 -9.51 -5.10 18.47
C ARG A 44 -8.97 -5.15 17.03
N TYR A 45 -8.16 -6.15 16.74
CA TYR A 45 -7.58 -6.56 15.44
C TYR A 45 -8.61 -6.86 14.32
N THR A 46 -9.73 -6.16 14.29
CA THR A 46 -10.84 -6.47 13.39
C THR A 46 -10.95 -5.53 12.20
N TYR A 47 -10.05 -4.56 12.06
CA TYR A 47 -10.15 -3.55 11.02
C TYR A 47 -9.42 -3.92 9.74
N ASN A 48 -10.01 -3.55 8.61
CA ASN A 48 -9.39 -3.69 7.30
C ASN A 48 -8.25 -2.65 7.14
N SER A 49 -7.30 -2.94 6.24
CA SER A 49 -6.24 -1.98 5.90
C SER A 49 -6.80 -0.83 5.05
N LEU A 50 -6.12 0.33 5.08
CA LEU A 50 -6.48 1.47 4.22
C LEU A 50 -6.43 1.11 2.73
N ALA A 51 -5.43 0.31 2.32
CA ALA A 51 -5.32 -0.16 0.94
C ALA A 51 -6.58 -0.94 0.51
N PHE A 52 -7.04 -1.89 1.35
CA PHE A 52 -8.27 -2.62 1.09
C PHE A 52 -9.49 -1.69 0.98
N LEU A 53 -9.64 -0.76 1.94
CA LEU A 53 -10.79 0.15 1.96
C LEU A 53 -10.82 1.08 0.75
N ARG A 54 -9.65 1.53 0.29
CA ARG A 54 -9.47 2.33 -0.92
C ARG A 54 -9.80 1.52 -2.17
N ASP A 55 -9.24 0.32 -2.30
CA ASP A 55 -9.39 -0.54 -3.47
C ASP A 55 -10.85 -1.01 -3.65
N GLU A 56 -11.58 -1.16 -2.55
CA GLU A 56 -13.02 -1.46 -2.56
C GLU A 56 -13.90 -0.19 -2.63
N GLY A 57 -13.30 0.98 -2.70
CA GLY A 57 -13.99 2.26 -2.85
C GLY A 57 -14.76 2.73 -1.61
N ILE A 58 -14.52 2.13 -0.43
CA ILE A 58 -15.17 2.48 0.84
C ILE A 58 -14.65 3.82 1.38
N ILE A 59 -13.39 4.12 1.10
CA ILE A 59 -12.77 5.43 1.24
C ILE A 59 -12.27 5.89 -0.12
N LYS A 60 -12.17 7.20 -0.31
CA LYS A 60 -11.58 7.79 -1.52
C LYS A 60 -10.42 8.71 -1.16
N VAL A 61 -9.43 8.77 -2.03
CA VAL A 61 -8.36 9.76 -1.96
C VAL A 61 -8.93 11.10 -2.43
N VAL A 62 -8.83 12.11 -1.60
CA VAL A 62 -9.28 13.49 -1.91
C VAL A 62 -8.15 14.23 -2.61
N ARG A 63 -6.94 14.14 -2.04
CA ARG A 63 -5.73 14.72 -2.60
C ARG A 63 -4.49 13.96 -2.14
N THR A 64 -3.40 14.18 -2.86
CA THR A 64 -2.09 13.65 -2.52
C THR A 64 -1.17 14.83 -2.21
N GLU A 65 -0.54 14.80 -1.06
CA GLU A 65 0.48 15.76 -0.66
C GLU A 65 1.85 15.09 -0.81
N LYS A 66 2.76 15.75 -1.52
CA LYS A 66 4.16 15.34 -1.61
C LYS A 66 4.94 16.02 -0.50
N SER A 67 5.71 15.26 0.23
CA SER A 67 6.63 15.77 1.23
C SER A 67 7.98 15.10 1.04
N THR A 68 9.03 15.87 1.21
CA THR A 68 10.39 15.35 1.31
C THR A 68 10.70 15.09 2.78
N LYS A 69 11.28 13.94 3.06
CA LYS A 69 11.80 13.63 4.39
C LYS A 69 13.23 13.17 4.26
N GLU A 70 14.09 13.79 5.05
CA GLU A 70 15.44 13.30 5.25
C GLU A 70 15.40 12.09 6.20
N ILE A 71 15.99 10.98 5.78
CA ILE A 71 16.09 9.77 6.58
C ILE A 71 17.55 9.39 6.75
N GLU A 72 17.91 8.95 7.95
CA GLU A 72 19.20 8.32 8.20
C GLU A 72 19.30 7.02 7.39
N ILE A 73 20.47 6.81 6.79
CA ILE A 73 20.80 5.59 6.08
C ILE A 73 21.77 4.76 6.93
N ALA A 74 21.77 3.45 6.69
CA ALA A 74 22.67 2.58 7.40
C ALA A 74 24.14 2.93 7.09
N PRO A 75 25.10 2.76 8.05
CA PRO A 75 26.48 3.13 7.83
C PRO A 75 27.14 2.54 6.58
N TRP A 76 26.71 1.35 6.17
CA TRP A 76 27.20 0.68 4.94
C TRP A 76 26.57 1.20 3.65
N GLU A 77 25.48 1.98 3.75
CA GLU A 77 24.82 2.63 2.61
C GLU A 77 25.25 4.10 2.47
N ALA A 78 26.05 4.60 3.43
CA ALA A 78 26.48 5.99 3.42
C ALA A 78 27.43 6.24 2.24
N GLU A 79 27.11 7.28 1.46
CA GLU A 79 27.91 7.70 0.31
C GLU A 79 28.95 8.72 0.77
N ILE A 80 30.19 8.56 0.30
CA ILE A 80 31.25 9.54 0.47
C ILE A 80 31.27 10.42 -0.79
N TRP A 81 31.07 11.71 -0.61
CA TRP A 81 31.02 12.67 -1.70
C TRP A 81 32.28 13.52 -1.77
N MET A 82 32.74 13.76 -2.99
CA MET A 82 33.79 14.71 -3.30
C MET A 82 33.19 16.12 -3.36
N ILE A 83 33.62 17.00 -2.48
CA ILE A 83 33.13 18.39 -2.36
C ILE A 83 34.25 19.33 -2.83
N ASN A 84 33.91 20.25 -3.70
CA ASN A 84 34.84 21.26 -4.17
C ASN A 84 35.09 22.37 -3.12
N LYS A 85 36.01 23.27 -3.41
CA LYS A 85 36.32 24.42 -2.53
C LYS A 85 35.14 25.33 -2.21
N ASP A 86 34.12 25.39 -3.09
CA ASP A 86 32.94 26.22 -2.94
C ASP A 86 31.81 25.48 -2.17
N GLY A 87 32.09 24.27 -1.71
CA GLY A 87 31.12 23.47 -0.94
C GLY A 87 30.11 22.70 -1.80
N ASN A 88 30.29 22.67 -3.13
CA ASN A 88 29.40 21.93 -4.02
C ASN A 88 29.83 20.47 -4.13
N ALA A 89 28.87 19.55 -4.01
CA ALA A 89 29.11 18.14 -4.28
C ALA A 89 29.31 17.92 -5.77
N LEU A 90 30.39 17.28 -6.15
CA LEU A 90 30.73 16.99 -7.55
C LEU A 90 30.30 15.59 -7.95
N MET A 91 30.71 14.58 -7.19
CA MET A 91 30.42 13.16 -7.43
C MET A 91 30.72 12.34 -6.19
N THR A 92 30.32 11.07 -6.20
CA THR A 92 30.70 10.14 -5.13
C THR A 92 32.20 9.77 -5.23
N GLU A 93 32.80 9.37 -4.10
CA GLU A 93 34.16 8.84 -4.09
C GLU A 93 34.30 7.60 -5.00
N TYR A 94 33.25 6.78 -5.06
CA TYR A 94 33.19 5.62 -5.93
C TYR A 94 33.26 6.00 -7.41
N ASP A 95 32.52 7.01 -7.84
CA ASP A 95 32.55 7.50 -9.22
C ASP A 95 33.90 8.16 -9.53
N TRP A 96 34.43 8.92 -8.58
CA TRP A 96 35.77 9.53 -8.70
C TRP A 96 36.84 8.48 -8.96
N MET A 97 36.89 7.38 -8.20
CA MET A 97 37.89 6.33 -8.39
C MET A 97 37.79 5.61 -9.74
N ARG A 98 36.66 5.69 -10.41
CA ARG A 98 36.45 5.07 -11.74
C ARG A 98 36.78 6.00 -12.92
N LEU A 99 37.01 7.27 -12.66
CA LEU A 99 37.36 8.20 -13.72
C LEU A 99 38.71 7.89 -14.32
N PRO A 100 38.89 8.06 -15.65
CA PRO A 100 40.21 8.01 -16.30
C PRO A 100 41.14 9.11 -15.73
N GLU A 101 42.42 8.83 -15.69
CA GLU A 101 43.43 9.77 -15.17
C GLU A 101 43.35 11.16 -15.82
N VAL A 102 43.04 11.22 -17.10
CA VAL A 102 42.86 12.48 -17.84
C VAL A 102 41.70 13.31 -17.27
N ALA A 103 40.60 12.66 -16.91
CA ALA A 103 39.43 13.31 -16.29
C ALA A 103 39.76 13.80 -14.86
N HIS A 104 40.49 13.02 -14.08
CA HIS A 104 41.01 13.46 -12.77
C HIS A 104 41.82 14.74 -12.89
N ARG A 105 42.81 14.78 -13.79
CA ARG A 105 43.64 15.97 -14.04
C ARG A 105 42.82 17.17 -14.47
N ALA A 106 41.84 16.99 -15.35
CA ALA A 106 40.97 18.06 -15.81
C ALA A 106 40.12 18.63 -14.66
N LEU A 107 39.51 17.79 -13.83
CA LEU A 107 38.70 18.20 -12.67
C LEU A 107 39.57 18.91 -11.62
N LEU A 108 40.76 18.44 -11.34
CA LEU A 108 41.73 19.09 -10.45
C LEU A 108 42.14 20.46 -10.98
N ALA A 109 42.36 20.60 -12.28
CA ALA A 109 42.72 21.89 -12.92
C ALA A 109 41.56 22.89 -12.85
N MET A 110 40.31 22.44 -13.02
CA MET A 110 39.13 23.30 -13.00
C MET A 110 38.75 23.74 -11.60
N ASN A 111 38.90 22.90 -10.58
CA ASN A 111 38.41 23.15 -9.22
C ASN A 111 39.51 23.48 -8.20
N GLY A 112 40.80 23.55 -8.64
CA GLY A 112 41.93 23.59 -7.73
C GLY A 112 42.19 22.23 -7.07
N GLN A 113 43.23 22.17 -6.22
CA GLN A 113 43.56 20.91 -5.53
C GLN A 113 42.79 20.70 -4.20
N ASP A 114 41.87 21.62 -3.86
CA ASP A 114 41.20 21.64 -2.59
C ASP A 114 39.85 20.87 -2.65
N PHE A 115 39.95 19.53 -2.80
CA PHE A 115 38.80 18.65 -2.59
C PHE A 115 38.79 18.14 -1.16
N ARG A 116 37.61 18.11 -0.58
CA ARG A 116 37.36 17.41 0.68
C ARG A 116 36.35 16.30 0.44
N THR A 117 36.41 15.28 1.25
CA THR A 117 35.40 14.24 1.29
C THR A 117 34.39 14.55 2.39
N GLU A 118 33.12 14.38 2.09
CA GLU A 118 32.03 14.51 3.05
C GLU A 118 31.16 13.25 3.00
N ARG A 119 30.96 12.64 4.17
CA ARG A 119 30.11 11.48 4.30
C ARG A 119 28.67 11.95 4.46
N LYS A 120 27.77 11.46 3.61
CA LYS A 120 26.34 11.66 3.75
C LYS A 120 25.71 10.46 4.39
N ASP A 121 25.27 10.63 5.64
CA ASP A 121 24.55 9.60 6.41
C ASP A 121 23.04 9.74 6.31
N THR A 122 22.57 10.67 5.46
CA THR A 122 21.13 10.92 5.24
C THR A 122 20.83 10.95 3.75
N LYS A 123 19.63 10.51 3.39
CA LYS A 123 19.08 10.68 2.04
C LYS A 123 17.71 11.32 2.10
N THR A 124 17.43 12.16 1.12
CA THR A 124 16.12 12.75 0.93
C THR A 124 15.21 11.76 0.20
N VAL A 125 14.11 11.39 0.83
CA VAL A 125 13.11 10.51 0.23
C VAL A 125 11.82 11.29 0.04
N GLU A 126 11.31 11.28 -1.19
CA GLU A 126 9.97 11.79 -1.46
C GLU A 126 8.94 10.81 -0.90
N LYS A 127 8.02 11.33 -0.11
CA LYS A 127 6.88 10.58 0.40
C LYS A 127 5.60 11.18 -0.13
N GLU A 128 4.75 10.33 -0.65
CA GLU A 128 3.38 10.70 -0.96
C GLU A 128 2.49 10.43 0.25
N LYS A 129 1.82 11.45 0.71
CA LYS A 129 0.83 11.38 1.77
C LYS A 129 -0.55 11.49 1.15
N TYR A 130 -1.30 10.42 1.22
CA TYR A 130 -2.68 10.39 0.75
C TYR A 130 -3.62 10.92 1.84
N ILE A 131 -4.51 11.82 1.44
CA ILE A 131 -5.59 12.34 2.26
C ILE A 131 -6.88 11.66 1.83
N TYR A 132 -7.55 11.04 2.76
CA TYR A 132 -8.74 10.22 2.54
C TYR A 132 -9.99 10.88 3.09
N THR A 133 -11.14 10.47 2.58
CA THR A 133 -12.44 10.69 3.18
C THR A 133 -13.29 9.43 3.07
N VAL A 134 -14.26 9.28 3.95
CA VAL A 134 -15.24 8.20 3.90
C VAL A 134 -16.12 8.35 2.65
N ASN A 135 -16.43 7.24 1.98
CA ASN A 135 -17.24 7.23 0.75
C ASN A 135 -18.53 6.41 0.95
N PRO A 136 -19.65 7.03 1.34
CA PRO A 136 -20.93 6.32 1.56
C PRO A 136 -21.44 5.63 0.29
N ALA A 137 -21.31 6.28 -0.88
CA ALA A 137 -21.72 5.68 -2.16
C ALA A 137 -20.86 4.44 -2.50
N GLY A 138 -19.55 4.50 -2.22
CA GLY A 138 -18.65 3.36 -2.38
C GLY A 138 -19.04 2.20 -1.46
N MET A 139 -19.38 2.48 -0.22
CA MET A 139 -19.86 1.45 0.71
C MET A 139 -21.18 0.80 0.24
N LEU A 140 -22.10 1.59 -0.30
CA LEU A 140 -23.34 1.06 -0.86
C LEU A 140 -23.07 0.15 -2.06
N ASN A 141 -22.20 0.58 -2.99
CA ASN A 141 -21.82 -0.20 -4.15
C ASN A 141 -21.10 -1.49 -3.75
N TRP A 142 -20.22 -1.43 -2.76
CA TRP A 142 -19.55 -2.61 -2.21
C TRP A 142 -20.55 -3.62 -1.65
N ARG A 143 -21.54 -3.17 -0.88
CA ARG A 143 -22.62 -4.04 -0.35
C ARG A 143 -23.44 -4.70 -1.45
N LYS A 144 -23.81 -3.95 -2.50
CA LYS A 144 -24.51 -4.50 -3.67
C LYS A 144 -23.67 -5.54 -4.40
N GLY A 145 -22.38 -5.26 -4.60
CA GLY A 145 -21.42 -6.20 -5.20
C GLY A 145 -21.29 -7.48 -4.38
N TYR A 146 -21.22 -7.36 -3.06
CA TYR A 146 -21.16 -8.52 -2.16
C TYR A 146 -22.42 -9.39 -2.25
N ALA A 147 -23.60 -8.77 -2.26
CA ALA A 147 -24.87 -9.51 -2.40
C ALA A 147 -24.93 -10.28 -3.73
N ARG A 148 -24.48 -9.67 -4.83
CA ARG A 148 -24.39 -10.36 -6.13
C ARG A 148 -23.46 -11.58 -6.10
N LEU A 149 -22.29 -11.45 -5.47
CA LEU A 149 -21.37 -12.57 -5.34
C LEU A 149 -21.96 -13.72 -4.51
N LEU A 150 -22.70 -13.41 -3.45
CA LEU A 150 -23.39 -14.44 -2.68
C LEU A 150 -24.48 -15.14 -3.48
N ALA A 151 -25.27 -14.38 -4.27
CA ALA A 151 -26.28 -14.97 -5.14
C ALA A 151 -25.63 -15.94 -6.16
N MET A 152 -24.60 -15.48 -6.88
CA MET A 152 -23.87 -16.33 -7.85
C MET A 152 -23.32 -17.60 -7.20
N ARG A 153 -22.82 -17.53 -5.96
CA ARG A 153 -22.32 -18.69 -5.25
C ARG A 153 -23.45 -19.62 -4.81
N ALA A 154 -24.58 -19.09 -4.41
CA ALA A 154 -25.75 -19.89 -4.08
C ALA A 154 -26.27 -20.66 -5.29
N ASP A 155 -26.33 -20.00 -6.47
CA ASP A 155 -26.74 -20.62 -7.72
C ASP A 155 -25.77 -21.75 -8.13
N ALA A 156 -24.46 -21.51 -8.01
CA ALA A 156 -23.45 -22.54 -8.30
C ALA A 156 -23.58 -23.76 -7.38
N LEU A 157 -23.76 -23.53 -6.07
CA LEU A 157 -24.00 -24.62 -5.10
C LEU A 157 -25.28 -25.40 -5.37
N ALA A 158 -26.34 -24.69 -5.77
CA ALA A 158 -27.60 -25.35 -6.15
C ALA A 158 -27.40 -26.28 -7.36
N GLY A 159 -26.61 -25.86 -8.34
CA GLY A 159 -26.23 -26.72 -9.49
C GLY A 159 -25.41 -27.94 -9.08
N GLU A 160 -24.43 -27.77 -8.19
CA GLU A 160 -23.62 -28.89 -7.66
C GLU A 160 -24.49 -29.88 -6.88
N ILE A 161 -25.44 -29.41 -6.10
CA ILE A 161 -26.39 -30.28 -5.36
C ILE A 161 -27.29 -31.05 -6.31
N ALA A 162 -27.78 -30.40 -7.38
CA ALA A 162 -28.62 -31.07 -8.37
C ALA A 162 -27.84 -32.21 -9.08
N ASP A 163 -26.61 -31.95 -9.51
CA ASP A 163 -25.73 -32.96 -10.14
C ASP A 163 -25.44 -34.14 -9.19
N LEU A 164 -25.18 -33.87 -7.91
CA LEU A 164 -24.97 -34.91 -6.92
C LEU A 164 -26.23 -35.76 -6.65
N ASN A 165 -27.41 -35.16 -6.65
CA ASN A 165 -28.67 -35.86 -6.51
C ASN A 165 -28.93 -36.78 -7.72
N GLU A 166 -28.69 -36.31 -8.94
CA GLU A 166 -28.83 -37.08 -10.15
C GLU A 166 -27.89 -38.32 -10.11
N LYS A 167 -26.63 -38.13 -9.74
CA LYS A 167 -25.66 -39.22 -9.57
C LYS A 167 -26.08 -40.23 -8.50
N ARG A 168 -26.60 -39.75 -7.37
CA ARG A 168 -27.11 -40.61 -6.30
C ARG A 168 -28.27 -41.46 -6.81
N ASP A 169 -29.22 -40.86 -7.52
CA ASP A 169 -30.43 -41.53 -7.97
C ASP A 169 -30.08 -42.57 -9.06
N ALA A 170 -29.14 -42.25 -9.96
CA ALA A 170 -28.60 -43.21 -10.92
C ALA A 170 -27.90 -44.38 -10.24
N PHE A 171 -27.11 -44.12 -9.18
CA PHE A 171 -26.45 -45.19 -8.41
C PHE A 171 -27.44 -46.10 -7.71
N LEU A 172 -28.50 -45.54 -7.12
CA LEU A 172 -29.53 -46.34 -6.47
C LEU A 172 -30.33 -47.21 -7.46
N ALA A 173 -30.58 -46.72 -8.67
CA ALA A 173 -31.24 -47.45 -9.71
C ALA A 173 -30.42 -48.69 -10.18
N CYS A 174 -29.07 -48.55 -10.26
CA CYS A 174 -28.18 -49.65 -10.62
C CYS A 174 -28.06 -50.75 -9.54
N GLN A 175 -28.48 -50.55 -8.32
CA GLN A 175 -28.41 -51.54 -7.24
C GLN A 175 -29.67 -52.43 -7.13
N MET A 176 -30.67 -52.17 -7.98
CA MET A 176 -31.94 -52.89 -7.93
C MET A 176 -32.06 -54.03 -8.98
N ASP A 177 -31.01 -54.20 -9.80
CA ASP A 177 -30.88 -55.35 -10.71
C ASP A 177 -29.85 -56.38 -10.16
#